data_279a838b437ff40842541d487e300ba3
#
_entry.id   279a838b437ff40842541d487e300ba3
#
_cell.length_a   1.000
_cell.length_b   1.000
_cell.length_c   1.000
_cell.angle_alpha   90.00
_cell.angle_beta   90.00
_cell.angle_gamma   90.00
#
_symmetry.space_group_name_H-M   'P 1'
#
loop_
_entity.id
_entity.type
_entity.pdbx_description
1 polymer ?
#
loop_
_entity_poly.entity_id
_entity_poly.type
_entity_poly.pdbx_seq_one_letter_code
_entity_poly.pdbx_strand_id
1 'polypeptide(L)'
;QRAPKAGKQVFLEKIPFIWKHLGFNAKVTARNIFRYKKRLFMTVFGIAGCTALLLTAFGLRDSIHDIVDKQFGEIYKYDLTAYLSEDTDISGDEALSAFLTSEHTRGYISMHTESGKAGEESLSIQVTDDPAKLAEFITLRERKTGRTIEFTNDTDGVILTEKLCETIGVKA
;
A
#
# COMPACT_ATOMS: atom_id res chain seq x y z
N GLN A 1 38.56 -43.74 -24.27
CA GLN A 1 37.39 -42.82 -24.27
C GLN A 1 36.18 -43.65 -23.88
N ARG A 2 35.51 -43.26 -22.77
CA ARG A 2 34.25 -43.91 -22.37
C ARG A 2 33.16 -43.54 -23.40
N ALA A 3 32.52 -44.56 -23.98
CA ALA A 3 31.38 -44.35 -24.86
C ALA A 3 30.32 -43.42 -24.24
N PRO A 4 29.77 -42.48 -24.98
CA PRO A 4 28.73 -41.59 -24.46
C PRO A 4 27.52 -42.40 -24.02
N LYS A 5 27.12 -42.26 -22.77
CA LYS A 5 25.90 -42.91 -22.24
C LYS A 5 24.70 -42.50 -23.08
N ALA A 6 23.95 -43.50 -23.56
CA ALA A 6 22.70 -43.27 -24.27
C ALA A 6 21.83 -42.28 -23.48
N GLY A 7 21.37 -41.20 -24.13
CA GLY A 7 20.67 -40.11 -23.47
C GLY A 7 19.34 -40.61 -22.91
N LYS A 8 19.09 -40.29 -21.63
CA LYS A 8 17.76 -40.50 -21.03
C LYS A 8 16.73 -39.65 -21.77
N GLN A 9 15.55 -40.24 -22.01
CA GLN A 9 14.41 -39.52 -22.60
C GLN A 9 14.14 -38.21 -21.85
N VAL A 10 13.97 -37.15 -22.58
CA VAL A 10 13.68 -35.81 -22.06
C VAL A 10 12.21 -35.74 -21.68
N PHE A 11 11.88 -35.05 -20.59
CA PHE A 11 10.49 -34.89 -20.11
C PHE A 11 9.52 -34.38 -21.21
N LEU A 12 10.00 -33.50 -22.10
CA LEU A 12 9.27 -33.01 -23.26
C LEU A 12 8.92 -34.11 -24.29
N GLU A 13 9.69 -35.19 -24.37
CA GLU A 13 9.37 -36.34 -25.24
C GLU A 13 8.18 -37.14 -24.75
N LYS A 14 7.79 -37.00 -23.47
CA LYS A 14 6.61 -37.63 -22.88
C LYS A 14 5.30 -36.93 -23.25
N ILE A 15 5.38 -35.70 -23.81
CA ILE A 15 4.24 -34.92 -24.26
C ILE A 15 4.18 -34.97 -25.79
N PRO A 16 3.50 -35.95 -26.39
CA PRO A 16 3.55 -36.20 -27.84
C PRO A 16 2.96 -35.03 -28.65
N PHE A 17 2.02 -34.30 -28.10
CA PHE A 17 1.39 -33.15 -28.75
C PHE A 17 2.38 -32.01 -29.03
N ILE A 18 3.21 -31.64 -28.05
CA ILE A 18 4.22 -30.58 -28.19
C ILE A 18 5.40 -31.10 -29.03
N TRP A 19 5.83 -32.34 -28.80
CA TRP A 19 6.98 -32.92 -29.48
C TRP A 19 6.79 -33.10 -30.99
N LYS A 20 5.56 -33.38 -31.44
CA LYS A 20 5.23 -33.54 -32.85
C LYS A 20 5.32 -32.24 -33.63
N HIS A 21 5.01 -31.11 -33.01
CA HIS A 21 5.03 -29.78 -33.66
C HIS A 21 6.38 -29.08 -33.62
N LEU A 22 7.36 -29.61 -32.87
CA LEU A 22 8.70 -29.06 -32.80
C LEU A 22 9.57 -29.48 -34.02
N GLY A 23 10.16 -28.50 -34.69
CA GLY A 23 11.12 -28.73 -35.74
C GLY A 23 12.40 -29.42 -35.24
N PHE A 24 13.21 -29.96 -36.15
CA PHE A 24 14.46 -30.70 -35.84
C PHE A 24 15.40 -29.89 -34.92
N ASN A 25 15.67 -28.64 -35.25
CA ASN A 25 16.56 -27.79 -34.46
C ASN A 25 16.04 -27.57 -33.02
N ALA A 26 14.73 -27.36 -32.85
CA ALA A 26 14.13 -27.20 -31.55
C ALA A 26 14.22 -28.49 -30.68
N LYS A 27 14.08 -29.67 -31.29
CA LYS A 27 14.27 -30.98 -30.65
C LYS A 27 15.73 -31.18 -30.17
N VAL A 28 16.68 -30.80 -30.98
CA VAL A 28 18.12 -30.90 -30.63
C VAL A 28 18.44 -29.92 -29.50
N THR A 29 17.97 -28.67 -29.59
CA THR A 29 18.14 -27.64 -28.55
C THR A 29 17.55 -28.08 -27.25
N ALA A 30 16.32 -28.62 -27.24
CA ALA A 30 15.66 -29.13 -26.05
C ALA A 30 16.48 -30.25 -25.39
N ARG A 31 16.96 -31.22 -26.19
CA ARG A 31 17.84 -32.29 -25.68
C ARG A 31 19.13 -31.76 -25.07
N ASN A 32 19.77 -30.78 -25.68
CA ASN A 32 20.98 -30.17 -25.13
C ASN A 32 20.74 -29.40 -23.83
N ILE A 33 19.66 -28.64 -23.73
CA ILE A 33 19.25 -27.91 -22.54
C ILE A 33 19.04 -28.90 -21.38
N PHE A 34 18.29 -29.97 -21.61
CA PHE A 34 18.02 -30.96 -20.56
C PHE A 34 19.23 -31.81 -20.19
N ARG A 35 20.21 -31.95 -21.09
CA ARG A 35 21.49 -32.61 -20.80
C ARG A 35 22.31 -31.80 -19.79
N TYR A 36 22.32 -30.47 -19.91
CA TYR A 36 23.12 -29.55 -19.08
C TYR A 36 22.29 -28.79 -18.06
N LYS A 37 21.36 -29.47 -17.37
CA LYS A 37 20.41 -28.88 -16.41
C LYS A 37 21.06 -27.93 -15.40
N LYS A 38 22.20 -28.30 -14.83
CA LYS A 38 22.90 -27.45 -13.84
C LYS A 38 23.25 -26.07 -14.41
N ARG A 39 23.76 -26.04 -15.64
CA ARG A 39 24.14 -24.80 -16.33
C ARG A 39 22.91 -23.96 -16.66
N LEU A 40 21.86 -24.61 -17.14
CA LEU A 40 20.57 -23.94 -17.40
C LEU A 40 20.03 -23.27 -16.11
N PHE A 41 19.95 -24.03 -15.02
CA PHE A 41 19.45 -23.49 -13.77
C PHE A 41 20.29 -22.33 -13.25
N MET A 42 21.62 -22.41 -13.30
CA MET A 42 22.48 -21.29 -12.90
C MET A 42 22.21 -20.03 -13.72
N THR A 43 22.06 -20.18 -15.03
CA THR A 43 21.78 -19.03 -15.91
C THR A 43 20.39 -18.46 -15.64
N VAL A 44 19.37 -19.31 -15.55
CA VAL A 44 17.99 -18.89 -15.31
C VAL A 44 17.86 -18.21 -13.94
N PHE A 45 18.41 -18.80 -12.88
CA PHE A 45 18.37 -18.20 -11.55
C PHE A 45 19.16 -16.88 -11.48
N GLY A 46 20.29 -16.79 -12.17
CA GLY A 46 21.07 -15.56 -12.24
C GLY A 46 20.25 -14.42 -12.87
N ILE A 47 19.70 -14.66 -14.07
CA ILE A 47 18.90 -13.66 -14.77
C ILE A 47 17.61 -13.33 -13.99
N ALA A 48 16.90 -14.37 -13.54
CA ALA A 48 15.67 -14.19 -12.77
C ALA A 48 15.90 -13.42 -11.47
N GLY A 49 17.00 -13.71 -10.75
CA GLY A 49 17.37 -12.99 -9.54
C GLY A 49 17.64 -11.50 -9.79
N CYS A 50 18.44 -11.18 -10.80
CA CYS A 50 18.69 -9.78 -11.17
C CYS A 50 17.40 -9.05 -11.58
N THR A 51 16.56 -9.70 -12.38
CA THR A 51 15.29 -9.12 -12.83
C THR A 51 14.34 -8.92 -11.65
N ALA A 52 14.25 -9.88 -10.74
CA ALA A 52 13.42 -9.78 -9.54
C ALA A 52 13.86 -8.62 -8.64
N LEU A 53 15.16 -8.43 -8.45
CA LEU A 53 15.68 -7.29 -7.67
C LEU A 53 15.32 -5.95 -8.32
N LEU A 54 15.46 -5.82 -9.63
CA LEU A 54 15.07 -4.59 -10.34
C LEU A 54 13.57 -4.32 -10.22
N LEU A 55 12.74 -5.33 -10.45
CA LEU A 55 11.28 -5.19 -10.30
C LEU A 55 10.87 -4.81 -8.88
N THR A 56 11.52 -5.41 -7.88
CA THR A 56 11.25 -5.08 -6.47
C THR A 56 11.65 -3.63 -6.17
N ALA A 57 12.81 -3.19 -6.64
CA ALA A 57 13.28 -1.83 -6.42
C ALA A 57 12.36 -0.77 -7.06
N PHE A 58 11.97 -0.98 -8.31
CA PHE A 58 11.04 -0.07 -8.99
C PHE A 58 9.63 -0.13 -8.40
N GLY A 59 9.12 -1.33 -8.08
CA GLY A 59 7.81 -1.49 -7.46
C GLY A 59 7.73 -0.85 -6.08
N LEU A 60 8.80 -0.93 -5.28
CA LEU A 60 8.86 -0.26 -3.98
C LEU A 60 8.87 1.27 -4.15
N ARG A 61 9.67 1.78 -5.08
CA ARG A 61 9.71 3.21 -5.40
C ARG A 61 8.33 3.73 -5.82
N ASP A 62 7.68 3.05 -6.75
CA ASP A 62 6.36 3.46 -7.24
C ASP A 62 5.30 3.39 -6.14
N SER A 63 5.35 2.35 -5.28
CA SER A 63 4.46 2.23 -4.14
C SER A 63 4.63 3.39 -3.14
N ILE A 64 5.86 3.83 -2.87
CA ILE A 64 6.11 4.96 -1.97
C ILE A 64 5.59 6.26 -2.59
N HIS A 65 5.79 6.47 -3.89
CA HIS A 65 5.27 7.63 -4.60
C HIS A 65 3.74 7.68 -4.57
N ASP A 66 3.10 6.56 -4.87
CA ASP A 66 1.64 6.42 -4.81
C ASP A 66 1.04 6.72 -3.43
N ILE A 67 1.75 6.36 -2.35
CA ILE A 67 1.30 6.66 -0.98
C ILE A 67 1.26 8.18 -0.77
N VAL A 68 2.32 8.88 -1.17
CA VAL A 68 2.41 10.35 -0.99
C VAL A 68 1.31 11.05 -1.79
N ASP A 69 1.15 10.70 -3.07
CA ASP A 69 0.15 11.30 -3.94
C ASP A 69 -1.28 11.06 -3.44
N LYS A 70 -1.58 9.84 -2.98
CA LYS A 70 -2.89 9.52 -2.42
C LYS A 70 -3.14 10.19 -1.07
N GLN A 71 -2.14 10.24 -0.21
CA GLN A 71 -2.29 10.77 1.13
C GLN A 71 -2.43 12.29 1.13
N PHE A 72 -1.58 13.00 0.39
CA PHE A 72 -1.57 14.46 0.35
C PHE A 72 -2.32 15.07 -0.84
N GLY A 73 -2.67 14.29 -1.85
CA GLY A 73 -3.49 14.73 -2.98
C GLY A 73 -4.97 14.42 -2.85
N GLU A 74 -5.31 13.25 -2.27
CA GLU A 74 -6.69 12.77 -2.24
C GLU A 74 -7.30 12.76 -0.83
N ILE A 75 -6.52 12.37 0.20
CA ILE A 75 -7.03 12.16 1.56
C ILE A 75 -6.94 13.44 2.38
N TYR A 76 -5.75 13.99 2.52
CA TYR A 76 -5.52 15.23 3.27
C TYR A 76 -5.65 16.44 2.36
N LYS A 77 -6.60 17.30 2.67
CA LYS A 77 -6.90 18.52 1.91
C LYS A 77 -6.41 19.78 2.62
N TYR A 78 -5.81 19.63 3.79
CA TYR A 78 -5.28 20.74 4.56
C TYR A 78 -3.77 20.94 4.29
N ASP A 79 -3.33 22.18 4.39
CA ASP A 79 -1.95 22.57 4.10
C ASP A 79 -1.07 22.61 5.36
N LEU A 80 -1.68 22.79 6.54
CA LEU A 80 -0.96 22.99 7.81
C LEU A 80 -1.69 22.30 8.96
N THR A 81 -0.92 21.71 9.88
CA THR A 81 -1.39 21.27 11.20
C THR A 81 -0.58 21.99 12.27
N ALA A 82 -1.28 22.68 13.17
CA ALA A 82 -0.68 23.29 14.34
C ALA A 82 -1.05 22.48 15.58
N TYR A 83 -0.04 22.15 16.38
CA TYR A 83 -0.26 21.48 17.67
C TYR A 83 -0.17 22.55 18.76
N LEU A 84 -1.25 22.67 19.53
CA LEU A 84 -1.36 23.61 20.62
C LEU A 84 -1.05 22.92 21.94
N SER A 85 -0.52 23.67 22.90
CA SER A 85 -0.37 23.19 24.28
C SER A 85 -1.75 23.10 24.94
N GLU A 86 -1.94 22.21 25.92
CA GLU A 86 -3.20 22.02 26.65
C GLU A 86 -3.71 23.33 27.30
N ASP A 87 -2.79 24.22 27.66
CA ASP A 87 -3.13 25.51 28.29
C ASP A 87 -3.40 26.63 27.27
N THR A 88 -3.36 26.37 25.97
CA THR A 88 -3.52 27.40 24.94
C THR A 88 -5.01 27.63 24.64
N ASP A 89 -5.49 28.77 25.04
CA ASP A 89 -6.82 29.24 24.60
C ASP A 89 -6.71 29.88 23.21
N ILE A 90 -7.35 29.24 22.22
CA ILE A 90 -7.37 29.72 20.83
C ILE A 90 -7.94 31.14 20.76
N SER A 91 -8.91 31.46 21.62
CA SER A 91 -9.56 32.78 21.66
C SER A 91 -8.70 33.84 22.37
N GLY A 92 -7.84 33.40 23.25
CA GLY A 92 -6.96 34.28 24.06
C GLY A 92 -5.59 34.60 23.40
N ASP A 93 -5.18 33.81 22.42
CA ASP A 93 -3.93 34.05 21.69
C ASP A 93 -4.14 34.97 20.49
N GLU A 94 -3.68 36.24 20.63
CA GLU A 94 -3.86 37.25 19.59
C GLU A 94 -3.17 36.89 18.28
N ALA A 95 -2.00 36.25 18.31
CA ALA A 95 -1.27 35.85 17.12
C ALA A 95 -1.97 34.71 16.37
N LEU A 96 -2.45 33.74 17.13
CA LEU A 96 -3.22 32.60 16.57
C LEU A 96 -4.55 33.07 15.99
N SER A 97 -5.29 33.92 16.71
CA SER A 97 -6.57 34.44 16.25
C SER A 97 -6.40 35.29 14.99
N ALA A 98 -5.37 36.13 14.92
CA ALA A 98 -5.03 36.92 13.74
C ALA A 98 -4.66 36.04 12.54
N PHE A 99 -3.94 34.94 12.74
CA PHE A 99 -3.61 33.98 11.70
C PHE A 99 -4.88 33.28 11.19
N LEU A 100 -5.74 32.79 12.08
CA LEU A 100 -6.98 32.08 11.71
C LEU A 100 -8.00 32.97 10.98
N THR A 101 -7.99 34.28 11.25
CA THR A 101 -8.90 35.27 10.61
C THR A 101 -8.27 35.95 9.41
N SER A 102 -7.03 35.65 9.05
CA SER A 102 -6.32 36.26 7.93
C SER A 102 -6.95 35.88 6.59
N GLU A 103 -6.82 36.74 5.58
CA GLU A 103 -7.26 36.47 4.20
C GLU A 103 -6.56 35.28 3.53
N HIS A 104 -5.45 34.81 4.10
CA HIS A 104 -4.68 33.67 3.63
C HIS A 104 -5.18 32.34 4.20
N THR A 105 -6.01 32.39 5.24
CA THR A 105 -6.62 31.20 5.85
C THR A 105 -8.02 30.97 5.29
N ARG A 106 -8.18 29.94 4.48
CA ARG A 106 -9.48 29.58 3.89
C ARG A 106 -10.46 29.02 4.90
N GLY A 107 -9.94 28.36 5.93
CA GLY A 107 -10.72 27.76 6.99
C GLY A 107 -9.81 26.94 7.92
N TYR A 108 -10.36 26.59 9.06
CA TYR A 108 -9.69 25.70 10.02
C TYR A 108 -10.72 24.78 10.67
N ILE A 109 -10.22 23.68 11.20
CA ILE A 109 -10.98 22.76 12.05
C ILE A 109 -10.16 22.49 13.30
N SER A 110 -10.82 22.53 14.46
CA SER A 110 -10.21 22.16 15.73
C SER A 110 -10.41 20.67 15.95
N MET A 111 -9.35 19.98 16.36
CA MET A 111 -9.39 18.57 16.68
C MET A 111 -8.71 18.32 18.01
N HIS A 112 -9.39 17.61 18.88
CA HIS A 112 -8.81 17.09 20.10
C HIS A 112 -8.29 15.68 19.86
N THR A 113 -7.05 15.43 20.28
CA THR A 113 -6.42 14.13 20.08
C THR A 113 -6.04 13.52 21.42
N GLU A 114 -6.61 12.36 21.70
CA GLU A 114 -6.29 11.59 22.89
C GLU A 114 -5.68 10.24 22.56
N SER A 115 -4.81 9.76 23.44
CA SER A 115 -4.25 8.42 23.34
C SER A 115 -5.07 7.45 24.17
N GLY A 116 -5.50 6.36 23.54
CA GLY A 116 -6.25 5.29 24.17
C GLY A 116 -5.60 3.93 23.94
N LYS A 117 -6.22 2.90 24.52
CA LYS A 117 -5.83 1.50 24.28
C LYS A 117 -7.06 0.66 23.96
N ALA A 118 -6.93 -0.21 22.97
CA ALA A 118 -7.89 -1.26 22.67
C ALA A 118 -7.17 -2.62 22.83
N GLY A 119 -7.37 -3.26 23.97
CA GLY A 119 -6.57 -4.42 24.37
C GLY A 119 -5.09 -4.05 24.59
N GLU A 120 -4.18 -4.65 23.86
CA GLU A 120 -2.74 -4.35 23.92
C GLU A 120 -2.29 -3.28 22.90
N GLU A 121 -3.16 -2.94 21.94
CA GLU A 121 -2.84 -1.96 20.89
C GLU A 121 -3.10 -0.53 21.36
N SER A 122 -2.14 0.35 21.11
CA SER A 122 -2.31 1.79 21.34
C SER A 122 -3.04 2.42 20.15
N LEU A 123 -3.99 3.28 20.44
CA LEU A 123 -4.76 3.99 19.43
C LEU A 123 -4.78 5.50 19.73
N SER A 124 -4.98 6.29 18.69
CA SER A 124 -5.21 7.71 18.78
C SER A 124 -6.68 7.99 18.47
N ILE A 125 -7.35 8.64 19.41
CA ILE A 125 -8.75 9.04 19.30
C ILE A 125 -8.75 10.52 18.90
N GLN A 126 -9.37 10.81 17.76
CA GLN A 126 -9.52 12.18 17.28
C GLN A 126 -10.99 12.60 17.36
N VAL A 127 -11.24 13.70 18.01
CA VAL A 127 -12.57 14.26 18.19
C VAL A 127 -12.59 15.67 17.63
N THR A 128 -13.65 16.03 16.92
CA THR A 128 -13.86 17.38 16.42
C THR A 128 -15.22 17.89 16.87
N ASP A 129 -15.30 19.20 17.11
CA ASP A 129 -16.54 19.88 17.47
C ASP A 129 -17.48 20.07 16.27
N ASP A 130 -16.95 19.98 15.03
CA ASP A 130 -17.72 20.13 13.80
C ASP A 130 -17.45 18.96 12.84
N PRO A 131 -18.09 17.82 13.06
CA PRO A 131 -17.95 16.64 12.22
C PRO A 131 -18.33 16.88 10.75
N ALA A 132 -19.31 17.74 10.47
CA ALA A 132 -19.74 18.02 9.11
C ALA A 132 -18.64 18.74 8.29
N LYS A 133 -17.86 19.60 8.96
CA LYS A 133 -16.75 20.32 8.35
C LYS A 133 -15.53 19.44 8.08
N LEU A 134 -15.42 18.29 8.73
CA LEU A 134 -14.30 17.37 8.60
C LEU A 134 -14.05 16.96 7.13
N ALA A 135 -15.10 16.80 6.34
CA ALA A 135 -15.03 16.43 4.93
C ALA A 135 -14.32 17.45 4.03
N GLU A 136 -14.21 18.71 4.48
CA GLU A 136 -13.45 19.76 3.77
C GLU A 136 -11.94 19.55 3.92
N PHE A 137 -11.50 18.95 5.03
CA PHE A 137 -10.10 18.78 5.40
C PHE A 137 -9.59 17.35 5.17
N ILE A 138 -10.44 16.34 5.35
CA ILE A 138 -10.05 14.93 5.23
C ILE A 138 -11.12 14.17 4.46
N THR A 139 -10.71 13.41 3.45
CA THR A 139 -11.59 12.48 2.74
C THR A 139 -11.53 11.11 3.42
N LEU A 140 -12.57 10.76 4.15
CA LEU A 140 -12.74 9.42 4.69
C LEU A 140 -13.35 8.51 3.63
N ARG A 141 -12.72 7.36 3.37
CA ARG A 141 -13.22 6.43 2.35
C ARG A 141 -12.97 4.97 2.74
N GLU A 142 -13.84 4.13 2.30
CA GLU A 142 -13.66 2.68 2.41
C GLU A 142 -12.56 2.22 1.45
N ARG A 143 -11.57 1.48 1.96
CA ARG A 143 -10.39 1.09 1.18
C ARG A 143 -10.72 0.24 -0.04
N LYS A 144 -11.68 -0.69 0.08
CA LYS A 144 -11.98 -1.67 -0.98
C LYS A 144 -12.89 -1.10 -2.07
N THR A 145 -13.88 -0.33 -1.69
CA THR A 145 -14.88 0.18 -2.63
C THR A 145 -14.59 1.59 -3.11
N GLY A 146 -13.74 2.33 -2.38
CA GLY A 146 -13.50 3.76 -2.61
C GLY A 146 -14.68 4.65 -2.22
N ARG A 147 -15.74 4.10 -1.61
CA ARG A 147 -16.91 4.85 -1.21
C ARG A 147 -16.53 5.83 -0.11
N THR A 148 -16.89 7.10 -0.29
CA THR A 148 -16.72 8.14 0.72
C THR A 148 -17.61 7.86 1.93
N ILE A 149 -17.08 8.03 3.11
CA ILE A 149 -17.79 7.93 4.39
C ILE A 149 -18.08 9.36 4.83
N GLU A 150 -19.38 9.68 4.96
CA GLU A 150 -19.81 10.96 5.50
C GLU A 150 -19.97 10.85 7.02
N PHE A 151 -19.44 11.84 7.71
CA PHE A 151 -19.55 11.97 9.15
C PHE A 151 -20.29 13.27 9.45
N THR A 152 -21.45 13.16 10.04
CA THR A 152 -22.36 14.29 10.27
C THR A 152 -22.65 14.46 11.76
N ASN A 153 -23.11 15.65 12.15
CA ASN A 153 -23.44 15.97 13.55
C ASN A 153 -24.57 15.10 14.12
N ASP A 154 -25.40 14.51 13.26
CA ASP A 154 -26.52 13.64 13.67
C ASP A 154 -26.10 12.17 13.84
N THR A 155 -24.82 11.86 13.67
CA THR A 155 -24.32 10.50 13.71
C THR A 155 -23.76 10.20 15.10
N ASP A 156 -24.50 9.48 15.92
CA ASP A 156 -24.00 8.88 17.17
C ASP A 156 -23.13 7.66 16.83
N GLY A 157 -21.91 7.90 16.37
CA GLY A 157 -21.04 6.83 15.92
C GLY A 157 -19.57 7.17 15.96
N VAL A 158 -18.75 6.15 15.79
CA VAL A 158 -17.29 6.26 15.71
C VAL A 158 -16.83 5.67 14.40
N ILE A 159 -15.94 6.35 13.71
CA ILE A 159 -15.25 5.81 12.53
C ILE A 159 -13.99 5.11 12.99
N LEU A 160 -13.92 3.81 12.75
CA LEU A 160 -12.78 2.98 13.11
C LEU A 160 -11.96 2.63 11.88
N THR A 161 -10.65 2.53 12.05
CA THR A 161 -9.80 1.99 11.00
C THR A 161 -10.04 0.49 10.81
N GLU A 162 -9.93 -0.01 9.57
CA GLU A 162 -10.11 -1.44 9.24
C GLU A 162 -9.25 -2.34 10.13
N LYS A 163 -7.99 -1.96 10.35
CA LYS A 163 -7.07 -2.69 11.23
C LYS A 163 -7.57 -2.76 12.67
N LEU A 164 -8.12 -1.67 13.20
CA LEU A 164 -8.64 -1.65 14.56
C LEU A 164 -9.88 -2.55 14.67
N CYS A 165 -10.78 -2.49 13.68
CA CYS A 165 -11.95 -3.38 13.64
C CYS A 165 -11.55 -4.86 13.68
N GLU A 166 -10.53 -5.24 12.91
CA GLU A 166 -10.00 -6.61 12.92
C GLU A 166 -9.44 -6.99 14.28
N THR A 167 -8.70 -6.08 14.95
CA THR A 167 -8.07 -6.33 16.25
C THR A 167 -9.09 -6.51 17.37
N ILE A 168 -10.18 -5.70 17.39
CA ILE A 168 -11.22 -5.76 18.42
C ILE A 168 -12.37 -6.71 18.05
N GLY A 169 -12.32 -7.33 16.87
CA GLY A 169 -13.31 -8.31 16.42
C GLY A 169 -14.68 -7.69 16.04
N VAL A 170 -14.73 -6.41 15.72
CA VAL A 170 -15.94 -5.73 15.25
C VAL A 170 -15.98 -5.81 13.71
N LYS A 171 -17.15 -6.15 13.18
CA LYS A 171 -17.38 -6.10 11.72
C LYS A 171 -17.87 -4.72 11.34
N ALA A 172 -17.21 -4.12 10.36
CA ALA A 172 -17.67 -2.89 9.73
C ALA A 172 -18.88 -3.13 8.84
#